data_621a021371bbb97d5da36dd4dc9e2012
#
_entry.id   621a021371bbb97d5da36dd4dc9e2012
#
_cell.length_a   1.000
_cell.length_b   1.000
_cell.length_c   1.000
_cell.angle_alpha   90.00
_cell.angle_beta   90.00
_cell.angle_gamma   90.00
#
_symmetry.space_group_name_H-M   'P 1'
#
loop_
_entity.id
_entity.type
_entity.pdbx_description
1 polymer ?
#
loop_
_entity_poly.entity_id
_entity_poly.type
_entity_poly.pdbx_seq_one_letter_code
_entity_poly.pdbx_strand_id
1 'polypeptide(L)'
;ARVESCQDDRGIRAVPEHVNPDAYKVLRGAVFPWSLPLDLPTEETRVFLDHLGSSRHELMAELFAGGPTAALDDVVTCAEHLGLSDAERQCVTGTVNPARQPWEYWGLQQNGNIVRVFDSASNDFADKPLGWLQSLGWVREVLRRSGLEYEELVRVLGCEFVNPNLTVRIVSADPNELATCDTAKLTLINLTEPILDKLMRFVRLWRKVVGEPEDLDRILVALCGSQLDDPALLKLSHVIRLRVAYGRGVEEIVALWALIPTGGRDPIYRQLFLNPDVLTPVDPAFSLGAGNELAIVVGNPADAKVSKHTPPILAALGISAADLAALQAAGVVNDDNLTLANLSALYRHAVLARCLELSVSDVLLLKSLAGINPFDPAATADTLRFVDLVTKIRESGLEIADLGYLLFHVAPDTAALAPPLGAPAELISEIRRQLKVIRDAT
;
A
#
# COMPACT_ATOMS: atom_id res chain seq x y z
N ALA A 1 32.06 -27.12 17.77
CA ALA A 1 32.68 -26.88 16.47
C ALA A 1 33.79 -25.88 16.67
N ARG A 2 35.03 -26.26 16.32
CA ARG A 2 36.17 -25.36 16.37
C ARG A 2 36.02 -24.37 15.23
N VAL A 3 35.82 -23.09 15.54
CA VAL A 3 36.00 -22.01 14.58
C VAL A 3 37.52 -21.87 14.38
N GLU A 4 38.02 -22.42 13.31
CA GLU A 4 39.40 -22.10 12.87
C GLU A 4 39.32 -20.66 12.35
N SER A 5 40.03 -19.77 13.03
CA SER A 5 40.17 -18.38 12.60
C SER A 5 41.05 -18.36 11.35
N CYS A 6 40.43 -18.42 10.18
CA CYS A 6 41.13 -18.10 8.94
C CYS A 6 41.44 -16.60 8.96
N GLN A 7 42.70 -16.24 8.89
CA GLN A 7 43.17 -14.84 8.85
C GLN A 7 42.80 -14.08 7.55
N ASP A 8 42.17 -14.76 6.58
CA ASP A 8 41.78 -14.15 5.32
C ASP A 8 40.33 -14.55 4.98
N ASP A 9 39.42 -13.58 5.11
CA ASP A 9 37.99 -13.68 4.78
C ASP A 9 37.74 -14.10 3.30
N ARG A 10 38.71 -13.86 2.42
CA ARG A 10 38.70 -14.26 1.01
C ARG A 10 38.87 -15.75 0.82
N GLY A 11 39.66 -16.43 1.69
CA GLY A 11 39.90 -17.86 1.62
C GLY A 11 38.69 -18.71 1.93
N ILE A 12 37.83 -18.26 2.85
CA ILE A 12 36.61 -19.00 3.25
C ILE A 12 35.57 -19.01 2.11
N ARG A 13 35.48 -17.94 1.36
CA ARG A 13 34.50 -17.80 0.25
C ARG A 13 34.94 -18.50 -1.03
N ALA A 14 36.25 -18.68 -1.22
CA ALA A 14 36.80 -19.25 -2.44
C ALA A 14 36.88 -20.80 -2.40
N VAL A 15 36.69 -21.44 -1.24
CA VAL A 15 36.90 -22.87 -1.07
C VAL A 15 35.61 -23.56 -0.65
N PRO A 16 34.93 -24.29 -1.56
CA PRO A 16 33.61 -24.91 -1.32
C PRO A 16 33.57 -25.85 -0.11
N GLU A 17 34.66 -26.45 0.26
CA GLU A 17 34.77 -27.35 1.41
C GLU A 17 34.61 -26.65 2.76
N HIS A 18 34.72 -25.32 2.80
CA HIS A 18 34.46 -24.52 4.01
C HIS A 18 32.99 -24.11 4.13
N VAL A 19 32.19 -24.35 3.10
CA VAL A 19 30.74 -24.09 3.14
C VAL A 19 30.05 -25.26 3.84
N ASN A 20 29.36 -24.97 4.95
CA ASN A 20 28.57 -25.96 5.67
C ASN A 20 27.08 -25.89 5.28
N PRO A 21 26.60 -26.78 4.40
CA PRO A 21 25.19 -26.76 3.98
C PRO A 21 24.18 -26.94 5.11
N ASP A 22 24.55 -27.67 6.17
CA ASP A 22 23.67 -27.93 7.29
C ASP A 22 23.48 -26.68 8.17
N ALA A 23 24.48 -25.81 8.25
CA ALA A 23 24.33 -24.50 8.89
C ALA A 23 23.27 -23.64 8.18
N TYR A 24 23.26 -23.63 6.85
CA TYR A 24 22.27 -22.88 6.08
C TYR A 24 20.85 -23.45 6.18
N LYS A 25 20.71 -24.79 6.35
CA LYS A 25 19.40 -25.39 6.66
C LYS A 25 18.86 -24.90 8.01
N VAL A 26 19.73 -24.78 9.01
CA VAL A 26 19.36 -24.25 10.33
C VAL A 26 18.95 -22.76 10.20
N LEU A 27 19.74 -21.96 9.49
CA LEU A 27 19.45 -20.53 9.27
C LEU A 27 18.14 -20.30 8.51
N ARG A 28 17.84 -21.15 7.53
CA ARG A 28 16.57 -21.11 6.77
C ARG A 28 15.35 -21.41 7.64
N GLY A 29 15.50 -22.24 8.68
CA GLY A 29 14.42 -22.58 9.60
C GLY A 29 14.36 -21.73 10.86
N ALA A 30 15.32 -20.85 11.09
CA ALA A 30 15.40 -20.05 12.31
C ALA A 30 14.51 -18.82 12.22
N VAL A 31 13.81 -18.51 13.32
CA VAL A 31 12.88 -17.35 13.40
C VAL A 31 13.44 -16.21 14.26
N PHE A 32 14.61 -16.38 14.82
CA PHE A 32 15.32 -15.36 15.60
C PHE A 32 16.85 -15.49 15.39
N PRO A 33 17.58 -14.35 15.33
CA PRO A 33 17.15 -12.95 15.32
C PRO A 33 16.28 -12.56 14.13
N TRP A 34 15.69 -11.36 14.13
CA TRP A 34 14.72 -10.93 13.11
C TRP A 34 15.31 -10.68 11.71
N SER A 35 16.62 -10.79 11.56
CA SER A 35 17.29 -10.89 10.25
C SER A 35 17.17 -12.28 9.62
N LEU A 36 16.67 -13.29 10.36
CA LEU A 36 16.39 -14.64 9.89
C LEU A 36 14.87 -14.82 9.67
N PRO A 37 14.45 -15.75 8.84
CA PRO A 37 15.22 -16.81 8.16
C PRO A 37 16.11 -16.31 7.01
N LEU A 38 17.18 -17.04 6.71
CA LEU A 38 18.06 -16.80 5.56
C LEU A 38 17.93 -17.96 4.56
N ASP A 39 17.36 -17.69 3.42
CA ASP A 39 17.31 -18.63 2.28
C ASP A 39 18.45 -18.31 1.30
N LEU A 40 19.63 -18.87 1.55
CA LEU A 40 20.84 -18.59 0.78
C LEU A 40 20.64 -18.78 -0.75
N PRO A 41 20.04 -19.87 -1.26
CA PRO A 41 19.82 -20.03 -2.69
C PRO A 41 18.96 -18.91 -3.31
N THR A 42 17.95 -18.41 -2.57
CA THR A 42 17.14 -17.28 -3.01
C THR A 42 17.95 -15.99 -3.05
N GLU A 43 18.75 -15.71 -2.03
CA GLU A 43 19.61 -14.52 -1.99
C GLU A 43 20.70 -14.55 -3.07
N GLU A 44 21.34 -15.70 -3.29
CA GLU A 44 22.30 -15.88 -4.40
C GLU A 44 21.63 -15.61 -5.75
N THR A 45 20.44 -16.14 -5.98
CA THR A 45 19.69 -15.91 -7.23
C THR A 45 19.37 -14.42 -7.43
N ARG A 46 18.95 -13.71 -6.38
CA ARG A 46 18.70 -12.26 -6.42
C ARG A 46 19.94 -11.49 -6.82
N VAL A 47 21.07 -11.77 -6.19
CA VAL A 47 22.36 -11.10 -6.47
C VAL A 47 22.81 -11.36 -7.92
N PHE A 48 22.66 -12.58 -8.42
CA PHE A 48 23.01 -12.90 -9.81
C PHE A 48 22.13 -12.18 -10.81
N LEU A 49 20.82 -12.15 -10.59
CA LEU A 49 19.88 -11.47 -11.48
C LEU A 49 20.07 -9.96 -11.46
N ASP A 50 20.30 -9.38 -10.29
CA ASP A 50 20.61 -7.95 -10.14
C ASP A 50 21.86 -7.56 -10.94
N HIS A 51 22.90 -8.40 -10.88
CA HIS A 51 24.11 -8.22 -11.69
C HIS A 51 23.86 -8.29 -13.20
N LEU A 52 22.82 -9.01 -13.62
CA LEU A 52 22.36 -9.09 -15.02
C LEU A 52 21.39 -7.96 -15.40
N GLY A 53 21.07 -7.06 -14.46
CA GLY A 53 20.13 -5.96 -14.67
C GLY A 53 18.66 -6.38 -14.70
N SER A 54 18.32 -7.51 -14.07
CA SER A 54 16.95 -8.00 -13.91
C SER A 54 16.67 -8.38 -12.46
N SER A 55 15.42 -8.48 -12.09
CA SER A 55 15.03 -8.95 -10.76
C SER A 55 14.36 -10.32 -10.82
N ARG A 56 14.42 -11.04 -9.69
CA ARG A 56 13.79 -12.36 -9.62
C ARG A 56 12.27 -12.28 -9.80
N HIS A 57 11.62 -11.26 -9.25
CA HIS A 57 10.17 -11.09 -9.40
C HIS A 57 9.76 -10.76 -10.84
N GLU A 58 10.55 -10.00 -11.61
CA GLU A 58 10.30 -9.75 -13.03
C GLU A 58 10.37 -11.04 -13.84
N LEU A 59 11.43 -11.83 -13.61
CA LEU A 59 11.57 -13.12 -14.28
C LEU A 59 10.41 -14.09 -13.94
N MET A 60 9.99 -14.12 -12.66
CA MET A 60 8.84 -14.90 -12.22
C MET A 60 7.55 -14.46 -12.91
N ALA A 61 7.33 -13.15 -13.03
CA ALA A 61 6.15 -12.60 -13.69
C ALA A 61 6.12 -12.91 -15.19
N GLU A 62 7.26 -12.77 -15.90
CA GLU A 62 7.34 -13.07 -17.33
C GLU A 62 7.13 -14.57 -17.64
N LEU A 63 7.62 -15.45 -16.77
CA LEU A 63 7.48 -16.90 -16.93
C LEU A 63 6.16 -17.45 -16.35
N PHE A 64 5.36 -16.62 -15.70
CA PHE A 64 4.10 -17.05 -15.11
C PHE A 64 3.09 -17.51 -16.18
N ALA A 65 2.35 -18.55 -15.88
CA ALA A 65 1.28 -19.02 -16.77
C ALA A 65 0.19 -17.94 -16.91
N GLY A 66 0.07 -17.35 -18.10
CA GLY A 66 -0.79 -16.18 -18.34
C GLY A 66 -0.06 -14.84 -18.33
N GLY A 67 1.26 -14.85 -18.13
CA GLY A 67 2.14 -13.68 -18.22
C GLY A 67 2.07 -12.74 -17.02
N PRO A 68 2.73 -11.57 -17.11
CA PRO A 68 2.88 -10.62 -16.00
C PRO A 68 1.56 -10.15 -15.38
N THR A 69 0.52 -10.01 -16.19
CA THR A 69 -0.82 -9.58 -15.75
C THR A 69 -1.50 -10.62 -14.84
N ALA A 70 -1.31 -11.92 -15.12
CA ALA A 70 -1.81 -12.98 -14.26
C ALA A 70 -0.96 -13.16 -13.00
N ALA A 71 0.33 -12.90 -13.07
CA ALA A 71 1.25 -12.93 -11.94
C ALA A 71 0.93 -11.89 -10.85
N LEU A 72 0.12 -10.88 -11.14
CA LEU A 72 -0.35 -9.91 -10.14
C LEU A 72 -1.19 -10.58 -9.04
N ASP A 73 -1.88 -11.67 -9.32
CA ASP A 73 -2.66 -12.41 -8.33
C ASP A 73 -1.87 -13.55 -7.66
N ASP A 74 -0.61 -13.73 -8.06
CA ASP A 74 0.25 -14.75 -7.46
C ASP A 74 0.98 -14.21 -6.23
N VAL A 75 0.65 -14.77 -5.07
CA VAL A 75 1.23 -14.34 -3.78
C VAL A 75 2.74 -14.53 -3.72
N VAL A 76 3.28 -15.57 -4.38
CA VAL A 76 4.72 -15.86 -4.34
C VAL A 76 5.50 -14.81 -5.14
N THR A 77 5.01 -14.46 -6.31
CA THR A 77 5.58 -13.37 -7.13
C THR A 77 5.44 -12.01 -6.45
N CYS A 78 4.30 -11.73 -5.82
CA CYS A 78 4.09 -10.49 -5.09
C CYS A 78 4.95 -10.41 -3.81
N ALA A 79 5.12 -11.51 -3.08
CA ALA A 79 6.02 -11.56 -1.93
C ALA A 79 7.48 -11.36 -2.35
N GLU A 80 7.89 -11.94 -3.47
CA GLU A 80 9.22 -11.70 -4.04
C GLU A 80 9.43 -10.24 -4.45
N HIS A 81 8.41 -9.59 -5.02
CA HIS A 81 8.46 -8.14 -5.29
C HIS A 81 8.66 -7.31 -4.02
N LEU A 82 8.13 -7.78 -2.87
CA LEU A 82 8.36 -7.17 -1.55
C LEU A 82 9.71 -7.58 -0.91
N GLY A 83 10.54 -8.36 -1.59
CA GLY A 83 11.81 -8.85 -1.09
C GLY A 83 11.69 -9.96 -0.06
N LEU A 84 10.55 -10.66 0.02
CA LEU A 84 10.32 -11.75 0.96
C LEU A 84 10.60 -13.10 0.30
N SER A 85 11.49 -13.90 0.87
CA SER A 85 11.56 -15.33 0.59
C SER A 85 10.33 -16.05 1.15
N ASP A 86 10.07 -17.29 0.73
CA ASP A 86 8.92 -18.07 1.24
C ASP A 86 8.96 -18.22 2.77
N ALA A 87 10.14 -18.47 3.33
CA ALA A 87 10.29 -18.59 4.78
C ALA A 87 10.04 -17.25 5.52
N GLU A 88 10.48 -16.12 4.96
CA GLU A 88 10.18 -14.79 5.51
C GLU A 88 8.70 -14.46 5.36
N ARG A 89 8.07 -14.79 4.23
CA ARG A 89 6.63 -14.64 4.01
C ARG A 89 5.85 -15.38 5.10
N GLN A 90 6.19 -16.64 5.38
CA GLN A 90 5.55 -17.40 6.44
C GLN A 90 5.71 -16.76 7.83
N CYS A 91 6.87 -16.19 8.14
CA CYS A 91 7.07 -15.44 9.39
C CYS A 91 6.17 -14.18 9.44
N VAL A 92 6.08 -13.45 8.35
CA VAL A 92 5.29 -12.21 8.26
C VAL A 92 3.79 -12.50 8.31
N THR A 93 3.32 -13.56 7.64
CA THR A 93 1.90 -13.95 7.61
C THR A 93 1.48 -14.78 8.82
N GLY A 94 2.42 -15.25 9.65
CA GLY A 94 2.15 -16.10 10.80
C GLY A 94 1.81 -17.56 10.43
N THR A 95 2.26 -18.02 9.26
CA THR A 95 1.96 -19.36 8.69
C THR A 95 3.15 -20.31 8.75
N VAL A 96 4.13 -20.06 9.61
CA VAL A 96 5.35 -20.89 9.75
C VAL A 96 4.99 -22.32 10.07
N ASN A 97 5.54 -23.26 9.31
CA ASN A 97 5.30 -24.69 9.48
C ASN A 97 6.63 -25.47 9.62
N PRO A 98 6.87 -26.24 10.70
CA PRO A 98 5.98 -26.41 11.86
C PRO A 98 5.82 -25.12 12.70
N ALA A 99 4.64 -24.98 13.32
CA ALA A 99 4.33 -23.80 14.13
C ALA A 99 5.36 -23.61 15.25
N ARG A 100 5.76 -22.36 15.44
CA ARG A 100 6.70 -21.94 16.48
C ARG A 100 5.96 -21.37 17.67
N GLN A 101 6.59 -21.45 18.84
CA GLN A 101 6.05 -20.83 20.03
C GLN A 101 6.30 -19.30 20.02
N PRO A 102 5.40 -18.48 20.57
CA PRO A 102 5.51 -17.02 20.51
C PRO A 102 6.85 -16.46 21.03
N TRP A 103 7.40 -17.06 22.08
CA TRP A 103 8.69 -16.65 22.67
C TRP A 103 9.90 -16.98 21.80
N GLU A 104 9.81 -17.97 20.90
CA GLU A 104 10.91 -18.34 19.99
C GLU A 104 11.20 -17.22 18.97
N TYR A 105 10.18 -16.47 18.55
CA TYR A 105 10.36 -15.29 17.67
C TYR A 105 11.14 -14.16 18.33
N TRP A 106 11.26 -14.20 19.66
CA TRP A 106 12.00 -13.24 20.45
C TRP A 106 13.32 -13.82 21.01
N GLY A 107 13.64 -15.06 20.68
CA GLY A 107 14.82 -15.78 21.21
C GLY A 107 14.76 -15.95 22.71
N LEU A 108 13.56 -16.16 23.26
CA LEU A 108 13.29 -16.36 24.66
C LEU A 108 12.84 -17.79 24.94
N GLN A 109 12.85 -18.17 26.20
CA GLN A 109 12.16 -19.34 26.73
C GLN A 109 10.84 -18.91 27.36
N GLN A 110 9.91 -19.84 27.52
CA GLN A 110 8.62 -19.53 28.13
C GLN A 110 8.79 -18.87 29.51
N ASN A 111 9.71 -19.41 30.32
CA ASN A 111 10.03 -18.92 31.67
C ASN A 111 11.54 -18.96 31.95
N GLY A 112 11.97 -18.30 33.03
CA GLY A 112 13.34 -18.37 33.49
C GLY A 112 14.34 -17.52 32.70
N ASN A 113 13.86 -16.55 31.93
CA ASN A 113 14.74 -15.61 31.24
C ASN A 113 15.36 -14.63 32.23
N ILE A 114 16.67 -14.60 32.33
CA ILE A 114 17.36 -13.67 33.22
C ILE A 114 17.38 -12.29 32.56
N VAL A 115 16.71 -11.34 33.20
CA VAL A 115 16.60 -9.95 32.71
C VAL A 115 17.05 -9.00 33.81
N ARG A 116 17.92 -8.06 33.44
CA ARG A 116 18.34 -6.99 34.34
C ARG A 116 17.30 -5.88 34.37
N VAL A 117 16.60 -5.77 35.46
CA VAL A 117 15.45 -4.87 35.65
C VAL A 117 15.74 -3.85 36.73
N PHE A 118 15.14 -2.66 36.60
CA PHE A 118 15.18 -1.66 37.64
C PHE A 118 14.25 -2.07 38.79
N ASP A 119 14.75 -2.05 40.03
CA ASP A 119 13.99 -2.33 41.25
C ASP A 119 13.80 -1.03 42.02
N SER A 120 12.59 -0.49 42.00
CA SER A 120 12.25 0.77 42.64
C SER A 120 12.39 0.72 44.17
N ALA A 121 12.33 -0.47 44.77
CA ALA A 121 12.48 -0.62 46.22
C ALA A 121 13.94 -0.45 46.68
N SER A 122 14.90 -0.93 45.90
CA SER A 122 16.33 -0.76 46.17
C SER A 122 16.94 0.43 45.43
N ASN A 123 16.20 1.05 44.52
CA ASN A 123 16.66 2.08 43.59
C ASN A 123 17.92 1.65 42.83
N ASP A 124 17.99 0.38 42.41
CA ASP A 124 19.13 -0.22 41.71
C ASP A 124 18.63 -1.28 40.72
N PHE A 125 19.54 -1.81 39.91
CA PHE A 125 19.27 -2.85 38.93
C PHE A 125 19.55 -4.23 39.53
N ALA A 126 18.63 -5.17 39.34
CA ALA A 126 18.77 -6.56 39.72
C ALA A 126 18.45 -7.52 38.59
N ASP A 127 19.17 -8.65 38.53
CA ASP A 127 18.87 -9.73 37.63
C ASP A 127 17.73 -10.58 38.16
N LYS A 128 16.60 -10.65 37.44
CA LYS A 128 15.43 -11.42 37.83
C LYS A 128 15.07 -12.47 36.77
N PRO A 129 14.70 -13.71 37.16
CA PRO A 129 14.17 -14.70 36.26
C PRO A 129 12.71 -14.36 35.93
N LEU A 130 12.41 -14.05 34.68
CA LEU A 130 11.09 -13.62 34.21
C LEU A 130 10.52 -14.57 33.17
N GLY A 131 9.20 -14.60 33.03
CA GLY A 131 8.53 -15.13 31.85
C GLY A 131 8.80 -14.26 30.62
N TRP A 132 8.60 -14.82 29.42
CA TRP A 132 8.90 -14.11 28.18
C TRP A 132 8.12 -12.80 28.02
N LEU A 133 6.84 -12.79 28.34
CA LEU A 133 6.00 -11.59 28.25
C LEU A 133 6.43 -10.51 29.27
N GLN A 134 6.79 -10.92 30.49
CA GLN A 134 7.31 -10.02 31.51
C GLN A 134 8.69 -9.46 31.11
N SER A 135 9.54 -10.27 30.47
CA SER A 135 10.83 -9.84 29.94
C SER A 135 10.67 -8.73 28.90
N LEU A 136 9.73 -8.90 27.98
CA LEU A 136 9.42 -7.91 26.94
C LEU A 136 8.58 -6.72 27.46
N GLY A 137 8.12 -6.76 28.69
CA GLY A 137 7.62 -5.58 29.40
C GLY A 137 8.68 -4.50 29.63
N TRP A 138 9.97 -4.83 29.51
CA TRP A 138 11.07 -3.88 29.62
C TRP A 138 11.50 -3.36 28.26
N VAL A 139 11.47 -2.04 28.06
CA VAL A 139 11.81 -1.39 26.79
C VAL A 139 13.19 -1.81 26.30
N ARG A 140 14.19 -1.83 27.19
CA ARG A 140 15.55 -2.27 26.88
C ARG A 140 15.60 -3.69 26.26
N GLU A 141 14.79 -4.63 26.77
CA GLU A 141 14.75 -6.00 26.22
C GLU A 141 14.08 -6.03 24.84
N VAL A 142 13.01 -5.25 24.65
CA VAL A 142 12.39 -5.12 23.32
C VAL A 142 13.38 -4.57 22.32
N LEU A 143 14.07 -3.47 22.61
CA LEU A 143 15.07 -2.87 21.72
C LEU A 143 16.20 -3.85 21.40
N ARG A 144 16.76 -4.50 22.43
CA ARG A 144 17.86 -5.47 22.26
C ARG A 144 17.49 -6.65 21.38
N ARG A 145 16.24 -7.13 21.44
CA ARG A 145 15.80 -8.32 20.70
C ARG A 145 15.24 -7.98 19.33
N SER A 146 14.54 -6.87 19.20
CA SER A 146 14.02 -6.41 17.93
C SER A 146 15.10 -5.77 17.05
N GLY A 147 16.15 -5.21 17.66
CA GLY A 147 17.14 -4.38 16.97
C GLY A 147 16.55 -3.05 16.50
N LEU A 148 15.48 -2.58 17.16
CA LEU A 148 14.93 -1.25 16.94
C LEU A 148 15.68 -0.22 17.81
N GLU A 149 15.81 0.98 17.27
CA GLU A 149 16.14 2.16 18.06
C GLU A 149 14.91 2.63 18.87
N TYR A 150 15.14 3.41 19.93
CA TYR A 150 14.04 3.85 20.77
C TYR A 150 12.98 4.68 20.01
N GLU A 151 13.42 5.58 19.15
CA GLU A 151 12.53 6.40 18.31
C GLU A 151 11.71 5.55 17.34
N GLU A 152 12.31 4.53 16.77
CA GLU A 152 11.61 3.58 15.90
C GLU A 152 10.53 2.81 16.68
N LEU A 153 10.85 2.34 17.90
CA LEU A 153 9.87 1.68 18.76
C LEU A 153 8.69 2.60 19.08
N VAL A 154 8.95 3.86 19.41
CA VAL A 154 7.89 4.85 19.68
C VAL A 154 7.00 5.05 18.45
N ARG A 155 7.57 5.18 17.27
CA ARG A 155 6.83 5.32 16.01
C ARG A 155 5.99 4.08 15.71
N VAL A 156 6.56 2.89 15.83
CA VAL A 156 5.86 1.62 15.60
C VAL A 156 4.73 1.40 16.61
N LEU A 157 4.91 1.80 17.88
CA LEU A 157 3.82 1.79 18.87
C LEU A 157 2.77 2.87 18.63
N GLY A 158 3.06 3.87 17.81
CA GLY A 158 2.11 4.86 17.29
C GLY A 158 1.25 4.35 16.12
N CYS A 159 1.60 3.19 15.53
CA CYS A 159 0.87 2.57 14.43
C CYS A 159 -0.38 1.84 14.92
N GLU A 160 -1.53 2.09 14.31
CA GLU A 160 -2.83 1.51 14.68
C GLU A 160 -2.87 -0.01 14.44
N PHE A 161 -2.19 -0.50 13.40
CA PHE A 161 -2.07 -1.94 13.15
C PHE A 161 -1.41 -2.67 14.32
N VAL A 162 -0.32 -2.11 14.87
CA VAL A 162 0.45 -2.74 15.95
C VAL A 162 -0.23 -2.54 17.29
N ASN A 163 -0.67 -1.33 17.57
CA ASN A 163 -1.17 -0.90 18.86
C ASN A 163 -2.55 -0.24 18.73
N PRO A 164 -3.61 -1.03 18.51
CA PRO A 164 -4.95 -0.52 18.34
C PRO A 164 -5.39 0.36 19.49
N ASN A 165 -5.98 1.52 19.18
CA ASN A 165 -6.40 2.54 20.15
C ASN A 165 -5.29 3.04 21.07
N LEU A 166 -4.01 2.86 20.72
CA LEU A 166 -2.83 3.30 21.47
C LEU A 166 -2.87 2.85 22.93
N THR A 167 -3.25 1.59 23.17
CA THR A 167 -3.42 1.02 24.51
C THR A 167 -2.09 0.74 25.21
N VAL A 168 -1.07 0.30 24.46
CA VAL A 168 0.29 0.10 25.00
C VAL A 168 0.97 1.45 25.12
N ARG A 169 1.55 1.70 26.29
CA ARG A 169 2.26 2.94 26.59
C ARG A 169 3.60 2.65 27.23
N ILE A 170 4.57 3.53 26.97
CA ILE A 170 5.86 3.53 27.64
C ILE A 170 5.73 4.38 28.90
N VAL A 171 6.13 3.81 30.03
CA VAL A 171 6.13 4.49 31.34
C VAL A 171 7.44 4.21 32.07
N SER A 172 7.84 5.12 33.00
CA SER A 172 8.97 4.89 33.88
C SER A 172 8.63 3.87 34.95
N ALA A 173 9.54 2.94 35.20
CA ALA A 173 9.49 2.04 36.36
C ALA A 173 9.97 2.73 37.66
N ASP A 174 10.64 3.88 37.52
CA ASP A 174 11.10 4.70 38.66
C ASP A 174 10.03 5.75 39.00
N PRO A 175 9.34 5.63 40.15
CA PRO A 175 8.31 6.59 40.53
C PRO A 175 8.88 7.98 40.84
N ASN A 176 10.18 8.10 41.07
CA ASN A 176 10.85 9.37 41.37
C ASN A 176 11.37 10.07 40.09
N GLU A 177 11.42 9.36 38.97
CA GLU A 177 11.93 9.87 37.71
C GLU A 177 10.95 9.51 36.54
N LEU A 178 9.78 10.16 36.54
CA LEU A 178 8.70 9.86 35.59
C LEU A 178 9.06 10.22 34.14
N ALA A 179 9.95 11.18 33.94
CA ALA A 179 10.39 11.66 32.62
C ALA A 179 11.86 11.26 32.35
N THR A 180 12.20 9.99 32.61
CA THR A 180 13.55 9.48 32.35
C THR A 180 13.82 9.24 30.88
N CYS A 181 15.05 9.53 30.41
CA CYS A 181 15.56 9.13 29.11
C CYS A 181 16.31 7.78 29.15
N ASP A 182 16.46 7.17 30.36
CA ASP A 182 17.11 5.87 30.50
C ASP A 182 16.16 4.74 30.12
N THR A 183 16.38 4.16 28.94
CA THR A 183 15.56 3.05 28.42
C THR A 183 15.57 1.81 29.33
N ALA A 184 16.57 1.67 30.22
CA ALA A 184 16.63 0.59 31.19
C ALA A 184 15.62 0.73 32.34
N LYS A 185 15.14 1.95 32.59
CA LYS A 185 14.08 2.25 33.54
C LYS A 185 12.69 2.32 32.93
N LEU A 186 12.57 2.17 31.60
CA LEU A 186 11.28 2.25 30.91
C LEU A 186 10.63 0.88 30.76
N THR A 187 9.31 0.85 30.94
CA THR A 187 8.47 -0.34 30.80
C THR A 187 7.29 -0.09 29.87
N LEU A 188 6.81 -1.15 29.24
CA LEU A 188 5.59 -1.19 28.44
C LEU A 188 4.43 -1.68 29.29
N ILE A 189 3.41 -0.87 29.47
CA ILE A 189 2.17 -1.26 30.14
C ILE A 189 1.12 -1.70 29.10
N ASN A 190 0.20 -2.56 29.52
CA ASN A 190 -0.87 -3.14 28.69
C ASN A 190 -0.35 -3.98 27.49
N LEU A 191 0.90 -4.45 27.58
CA LEU A 191 1.49 -5.31 26.56
C LEU A 191 0.84 -6.71 26.61
N THR A 192 0.48 -7.22 25.44
CA THR A 192 -0.14 -8.55 25.26
C THR A 192 0.57 -9.35 24.20
N GLU A 193 0.39 -10.67 24.21
CA GLU A 193 0.95 -11.56 23.19
C GLU A 193 0.52 -11.18 21.77
N PRO A 194 -0.77 -10.89 21.45
CA PRO A 194 -1.17 -10.47 20.11
C PRO A 194 -0.49 -9.18 19.63
N ILE A 195 -0.22 -8.24 20.54
CA ILE A 195 0.49 -7.00 20.21
C ILE A 195 1.95 -7.29 19.87
N LEU A 196 2.60 -8.16 20.63
CA LEU A 196 3.98 -8.59 20.35
C LEU A 196 4.09 -9.36 19.03
N ASP A 197 3.11 -10.20 18.70
CA ASP A 197 3.04 -10.88 17.41
C ASP A 197 2.91 -9.86 16.26
N LYS A 198 1.96 -8.93 16.36
CA LYS A 198 1.79 -7.86 15.37
C LYS A 198 3.04 -7.00 15.22
N LEU A 199 3.66 -6.61 16.33
CA LEU A 199 4.89 -5.81 16.33
C LEU A 199 6.02 -6.55 15.60
N MET A 200 6.25 -7.82 15.92
CA MET A 200 7.28 -8.65 15.28
C MET A 200 7.06 -8.77 13.77
N ARG A 201 5.84 -9.12 13.36
CA ARG A 201 5.48 -9.31 11.94
C ARG A 201 5.56 -8.01 11.17
N PHE A 202 5.07 -6.91 11.74
CA PHE A 202 5.11 -5.57 11.17
C PHE A 202 6.54 -5.09 10.94
N VAL A 203 7.41 -5.19 11.94
CA VAL A 203 8.81 -4.72 11.84
C VAL A 203 9.59 -5.56 10.81
N ARG A 204 9.35 -6.87 10.75
CA ARG A 204 9.97 -7.72 9.71
C ARG A 204 9.60 -7.28 8.30
N LEU A 205 8.31 -7.00 8.07
CA LEU A 205 7.83 -6.52 6.78
C LEU A 205 8.34 -5.11 6.50
N TRP A 206 8.23 -4.19 7.46
CA TRP A 206 8.69 -2.81 7.30
C TRP A 206 10.16 -2.72 6.87
N ARG A 207 11.02 -3.56 7.42
CA ARG A 207 12.45 -3.62 7.03
C ARG A 207 12.71 -4.08 5.60
N LYS A 208 11.74 -4.71 4.97
CA LYS A 208 11.84 -5.16 3.56
C LYS A 208 11.28 -4.13 2.59
N VAL A 209 10.26 -3.40 2.99
CA VAL A 209 9.63 -2.40 2.13
C VAL A 209 10.23 -1.01 2.39
N VAL A 210 10.43 -0.26 1.33
CA VAL A 210 10.96 1.11 1.41
C VAL A 210 9.86 2.06 1.86
N GLY A 211 10.10 2.83 2.91
CA GLY A 211 9.19 3.85 3.42
C GLY A 211 9.19 3.95 4.94
N GLU A 212 8.34 4.82 5.43
CA GLU A 212 8.16 5.06 6.85
C GLU A 212 7.19 4.03 7.45
N PRO A 213 7.29 3.67 8.75
CA PRO A 213 6.39 2.72 9.37
C PRO A 213 4.92 3.17 9.30
N GLU A 214 4.66 4.48 9.34
CA GLU A 214 3.33 5.06 9.21
C GLU A 214 2.71 4.81 7.82
N ASP A 215 3.53 4.73 6.76
CA ASP A 215 3.07 4.41 5.42
C ASP A 215 2.57 2.96 5.33
N LEU A 216 3.32 2.03 5.91
CA LEU A 216 2.91 0.63 5.99
C LEU A 216 1.63 0.47 6.83
N ASP A 217 1.56 1.16 7.98
CA ASP A 217 0.38 1.16 8.85
C ASP A 217 -0.87 1.59 8.09
N ARG A 218 -0.81 2.70 7.36
CA ARG A 218 -1.92 3.20 6.54
C ARG A 218 -2.43 2.18 5.53
N ILE A 219 -1.52 1.48 4.83
CA ILE A 219 -1.90 0.46 3.86
C ILE A 219 -2.61 -0.69 4.56
N LEU A 220 -2.04 -1.21 5.66
CA LEU A 220 -2.60 -2.34 6.39
C LEU A 220 -3.97 -2.02 7.01
N VAL A 221 -4.12 -0.84 7.58
CA VAL A 221 -5.39 -0.41 8.19
C VAL A 221 -6.45 -0.14 7.12
N ALA A 222 -6.11 0.60 6.07
CA ALA A 222 -7.09 1.05 5.09
C ALA A 222 -7.54 -0.04 4.12
N LEU A 223 -6.64 -0.95 3.71
CA LEU A 223 -6.90 -1.93 2.65
C LEU A 223 -6.97 -3.38 3.13
N CYS A 224 -6.38 -3.69 4.27
CA CYS A 224 -6.22 -5.08 4.73
C CYS A 224 -7.02 -5.39 6.00
N GLY A 225 -7.85 -4.46 6.49
CA GLY A 225 -8.66 -4.66 7.70
C GLY A 225 -7.81 -4.98 8.93
N SER A 226 -6.61 -4.40 9.01
CA SER A 226 -5.62 -4.67 10.06
C SER A 226 -5.21 -6.15 10.15
N GLN A 227 -5.25 -6.88 9.05
CA GLN A 227 -4.70 -8.22 8.90
C GLN A 227 -3.36 -8.16 8.14
N LEU A 228 -2.50 -9.13 8.43
CA LEU A 228 -1.23 -9.31 7.71
C LEU A 228 -1.12 -10.78 7.30
N ASP A 229 -1.75 -11.07 6.17
CA ASP A 229 -1.88 -12.38 5.53
C ASP A 229 -1.45 -12.31 4.05
N ASP A 230 -1.56 -13.40 3.32
CA ASP A 230 -1.23 -13.44 1.90
C ASP A 230 -2.01 -12.41 1.05
N PRO A 231 -3.33 -12.22 1.22
CA PRO A 231 -4.06 -11.14 0.57
C PRO A 231 -3.52 -9.74 0.89
N ALA A 232 -3.05 -9.49 2.11
CA ALA A 232 -2.44 -8.22 2.47
C ALA A 232 -1.12 -7.97 1.74
N LEU A 233 -0.29 -9.00 1.55
CA LEU A 233 0.96 -8.91 0.77
C LEU A 233 0.70 -8.62 -0.71
N LEU A 234 -0.35 -9.21 -1.31
CA LEU A 234 -0.79 -8.88 -2.67
C LEU A 234 -1.12 -7.39 -2.78
N LYS A 235 -2.01 -6.89 -1.94
CA LYS A 235 -2.41 -5.48 -1.95
C LYS A 235 -1.24 -4.53 -1.72
N LEU A 236 -0.37 -4.86 -0.77
CA LEU A 236 0.84 -4.09 -0.49
C LEU A 236 1.77 -4.02 -1.72
N SER A 237 1.99 -5.16 -2.39
CA SER A 237 2.77 -5.19 -3.64
C SER A 237 2.18 -4.27 -4.70
N HIS A 238 0.84 -4.27 -4.88
CA HIS A 238 0.16 -3.41 -5.84
C HIS A 238 0.31 -1.91 -5.50
N VAL A 239 0.14 -1.55 -4.22
CA VAL A 239 0.36 -0.15 -3.76
C VAL A 239 1.77 0.31 -4.05
N ILE A 240 2.79 -0.52 -3.72
CA ILE A 240 4.19 -0.17 -3.93
C ILE A 240 4.51 -0.03 -5.42
N ARG A 241 4.00 -0.93 -6.28
CA ARG A 241 4.16 -0.81 -7.75
C ARG A 241 3.62 0.51 -8.27
N LEU A 242 2.41 0.90 -7.90
CA LEU A 242 1.83 2.17 -8.32
C LEU A 242 2.56 3.38 -7.74
N ARG A 243 2.98 3.31 -6.47
CA ARG A 243 3.77 4.36 -5.84
C ARG A 243 5.08 4.61 -6.60
N VAL A 244 5.80 3.56 -6.95
CA VAL A 244 7.06 3.64 -7.68
C VAL A 244 6.83 4.15 -9.11
N ALA A 245 5.81 3.64 -9.79
CA ALA A 245 5.51 4.02 -11.18
C ALA A 245 5.14 5.50 -11.33
N TYR A 246 4.41 6.06 -10.36
CA TYR A 246 3.87 7.42 -10.46
C TYR A 246 4.51 8.44 -9.50
N GLY A 247 5.40 8.02 -8.62
CA GLY A 247 6.06 8.92 -7.65
C GLY A 247 5.08 9.61 -6.68
N ARG A 248 3.91 8.99 -6.42
CA ARG A 248 2.87 9.54 -5.57
C ARG A 248 3.00 9.10 -4.12
N GLY A 249 2.46 9.90 -3.20
CA GLY A 249 2.38 9.55 -1.78
C GLY A 249 1.50 8.31 -1.54
N VAL A 250 1.77 7.59 -0.45
CA VAL A 250 1.00 6.39 -0.08
C VAL A 250 -0.49 6.72 0.08
N GLU A 251 -0.82 7.84 0.71
CA GLU A 251 -2.22 8.26 0.92
C GLU A 251 -2.97 8.46 -0.39
N GLU A 252 -2.33 9.06 -1.41
CA GLU A 252 -2.95 9.28 -2.73
C GLU A 252 -3.23 7.93 -3.43
N ILE A 253 -2.27 7.00 -3.37
CA ILE A 253 -2.45 5.69 -4.00
C ILE A 253 -3.50 4.86 -3.24
N VAL A 254 -3.48 4.86 -1.92
CA VAL A 254 -4.47 4.14 -1.09
C VAL A 254 -5.88 4.68 -1.31
N ALA A 255 -6.04 5.99 -1.56
CA ALA A 255 -7.33 6.61 -1.85
C ALA A 255 -7.98 6.10 -3.16
N LEU A 256 -7.26 5.41 -4.03
CA LEU A 256 -7.85 4.70 -5.17
C LEU A 256 -8.88 3.65 -4.70
N TRP A 257 -8.69 3.06 -3.52
CA TRP A 257 -9.54 1.98 -3.01
C TRP A 257 -10.21 2.28 -1.67
N ALA A 258 -9.64 3.20 -0.88
CA ALA A 258 -10.16 3.58 0.43
C ALA A 258 -10.79 4.97 0.42
N LEU A 259 -11.34 5.38 1.56
CA LEU A 259 -11.76 6.76 1.78
C LEU A 259 -10.55 7.68 1.95
N ILE A 260 -10.70 8.94 1.56
CA ILE A 260 -9.69 9.97 1.82
C ILE A 260 -9.49 10.06 3.34
N PRO A 261 -8.24 9.95 3.85
CA PRO A 261 -7.98 10.03 5.27
C PRO A 261 -8.28 11.45 5.80
N THR A 262 -9.03 11.51 6.89
CA THR A 262 -9.38 12.76 7.60
C THR A 262 -8.56 12.99 8.86
N GLY A 263 -7.98 11.93 9.43
CA GLY A 263 -7.15 11.93 10.65
C GLY A 263 -5.66 11.79 10.35
N GLY A 264 -4.83 12.12 11.32
CA GLY A 264 -3.38 12.11 11.23
C GLY A 264 -2.76 13.50 11.32
N ARG A 265 -1.44 13.61 11.13
CA ARG A 265 -0.71 14.87 11.30
C ARG A 265 -1.04 15.91 10.21
N ASP A 266 -1.12 15.45 8.96
CA ASP A 266 -1.46 16.30 7.80
C ASP A 266 -2.19 15.45 6.73
N PRO A 267 -3.45 15.06 6.97
CA PRO A 267 -4.18 14.17 6.09
C PRO A 267 -4.53 14.85 4.77
N ILE A 268 -4.64 14.06 3.69
CA ILE A 268 -5.01 14.55 2.34
C ILE A 268 -6.30 15.36 2.38
N TYR A 269 -7.30 14.95 3.17
CA TYR A 269 -8.54 15.70 3.29
C TYR A 269 -8.30 17.16 3.65
N ARG A 270 -7.41 17.42 4.63
CA ARG A 270 -7.08 18.78 5.07
C ARG A 270 -6.35 19.56 3.98
N GLN A 271 -5.44 18.92 3.27
CA GLN A 271 -4.69 19.53 2.18
C GLN A 271 -5.61 19.95 1.02
N LEU A 272 -6.64 19.13 0.73
CA LEU A 272 -7.56 19.37 -0.38
C LEU A 272 -8.64 20.40 -0.03
N PHE A 273 -9.32 20.25 1.10
CA PHE A 273 -10.57 20.96 1.40
C PHE A 273 -10.47 22.02 2.50
N LEU A 274 -9.43 21.95 3.34
CA LEU A 274 -9.22 22.87 4.46
C LEU A 274 -7.95 23.73 4.31
N ASN A 275 -7.33 23.70 3.14
CA ASN A 275 -6.15 24.50 2.83
C ASN A 275 -6.52 25.84 2.21
N PRO A 276 -6.20 26.98 2.86
CA PRO A 276 -6.49 28.31 2.31
C PRO A 276 -5.81 28.61 0.98
N ASP A 277 -4.69 27.92 0.67
CA ASP A 277 -3.98 28.09 -0.61
C ASP A 277 -4.76 27.46 -1.79
N VAL A 278 -5.64 26.52 -1.53
CA VAL A 278 -6.51 25.90 -2.53
C VAL A 278 -7.76 26.74 -2.77
N LEU A 279 -8.37 27.22 -1.69
CA LEU A 279 -9.58 28.07 -1.76
C LEU A 279 -9.61 29.07 -0.61
N THR A 280 -9.75 30.35 -0.93
CA THR A 280 -9.88 31.45 0.05
C THR A 280 -11.17 32.24 -0.19
N PRO A 281 -12.10 32.32 0.79
CA PRO A 281 -12.09 31.62 2.09
C PRO A 281 -12.37 30.12 1.96
N VAL A 282 -11.90 29.33 2.94
CA VAL A 282 -12.24 27.91 3.05
C VAL A 282 -13.75 27.78 3.26
N ASP A 283 -14.37 26.86 2.53
CA ASP A 283 -15.81 26.60 2.66
C ASP A 283 -16.10 25.85 3.97
N PRO A 284 -16.92 26.42 4.89
CA PRO A 284 -17.24 25.81 6.17
C PRO A 284 -17.89 24.42 6.07
N ALA A 285 -18.50 24.11 4.92
CA ALA A 285 -19.13 22.82 4.66
C ALA A 285 -18.17 21.64 4.79
N PHE A 286 -16.87 21.87 4.54
CA PHE A 286 -15.84 20.84 4.63
C PHE A 286 -15.21 20.73 6.01
N SER A 287 -15.65 21.50 6.99
CA SER A 287 -15.16 21.40 8.37
C SER A 287 -15.42 20.00 8.94
N LEU A 288 -14.46 19.49 9.72
CA LEU A 288 -14.56 18.19 10.39
C LEU A 288 -15.09 18.36 11.82
N GLY A 289 -15.95 17.44 12.25
CA GLY A 289 -16.39 17.31 13.63
C GLY A 289 -15.34 16.68 14.55
N ALA A 290 -15.70 16.49 15.81
CA ALA A 290 -14.80 15.92 16.81
C ALA A 290 -14.32 14.49 16.51
N GLY A 291 -15.08 13.73 15.68
CA GLY A 291 -14.73 12.37 15.23
C GLY A 291 -14.09 12.33 13.84
N ASN A 292 -13.56 13.47 13.32
CA ASN A 292 -13.08 13.60 11.95
C ASN A 292 -14.12 13.31 10.86
N GLU A 293 -15.40 13.42 11.21
CA GLU A 293 -16.51 13.34 10.26
C GLU A 293 -16.83 14.71 9.69
N LEU A 294 -17.43 14.75 8.49
CA LEU A 294 -17.92 16.00 7.92
C LEU A 294 -18.95 16.65 8.85
N ALA A 295 -18.64 17.82 9.41
CA ALA A 295 -19.50 18.52 10.36
C ALA A 295 -20.86 18.92 9.75
N ILE A 296 -20.94 19.08 8.44
CA ILE A 296 -22.13 19.46 7.70
C ILE A 296 -23.28 18.43 7.82
N VAL A 297 -22.93 17.14 8.08
CA VAL A 297 -23.94 16.09 8.27
C VAL A 297 -24.77 16.33 9.54
N VAL A 298 -24.22 17.10 10.50
CA VAL A 298 -24.87 17.43 11.79
C VAL A 298 -25.66 18.75 11.72
N GLY A 299 -25.36 19.60 10.74
CA GLY A 299 -25.97 20.94 10.63
C GLY A 299 -27.29 20.95 9.86
N ASN A 300 -27.28 21.49 8.65
CA ASN A 300 -28.44 21.53 7.78
C ASN A 300 -28.31 20.55 6.62
N PRO A 301 -28.97 19.37 6.65
CA PRO A 301 -28.87 18.37 5.59
C PRO A 301 -29.21 18.89 4.19
N ALA A 302 -30.01 19.96 4.09
CA ALA A 302 -30.39 20.59 2.82
C ALA A 302 -29.19 21.29 2.15
N ASP A 303 -28.18 21.68 2.91
CA ASP A 303 -26.96 22.32 2.39
C ASP A 303 -25.84 21.34 2.11
N ALA A 304 -25.92 20.11 2.61
CA ALA A 304 -24.94 19.04 2.39
C ALA A 304 -25.08 18.43 0.99
N LYS A 305 -24.92 19.24 -0.06
CA LYS A 305 -25.06 18.82 -1.47
C LYS A 305 -23.80 19.13 -2.28
N VAL A 306 -23.33 18.17 -3.10
CA VAL A 306 -22.20 18.36 -4.02
C VAL A 306 -22.49 19.54 -4.97
N SER A 307 -23.71 19.64 -5.48
CA SER A 307 -24.14 20.73 -6.39
C SER A 307 -24.06 22.12 -5.77
N LYS A 308 -24.17 22.26 -4.44
CA LYS A 308 -24.08 23.55 -3.73
C LYS A 308 -22.61 23.95 -3.45
N HIS A 309 -21.69 23.01 -3.44
CA HIS A 309 -20.28 23.22 -3.11
C HIS A 309 -19.36 22.87 -4.29
N THR A 310 -19.87 23.06 -5.53
CA THR A 310 -19.10 22.76 -6.76
C THR A 310 -17.77 23.50 -6.84
N PRO A 311 -17.65 24.83 -6.63
CA PRO A 311 -16.38 25.53 -6.78
C PRO A 311 -15.25 24.98 -5.87
N PRO A 312 -15.44 24.78 -4.56
CA PRO A 312 -14.42 24.18 -3.72
C PRO A 312 -14.07 22.74 -4.11
N ILE A 313 -15.03 21.93 -4.57
CA ILE A 313 -14.76 20.58 -5.04
C ILE A 313 -13.89 20.61 -6.30
N LEU A 314 -14.20 21.45 -7.27
CA LEU A 314 -13.40 21.58 -8.49
C LEU A 314 -11.97 22.04 -8.19
N ALA A 315 -11.83 23.05 -7.31
CA ALA A 315 -10.51 23.54 -6.90
C ALA A 315 -9.70 22.48 -6.16
N ALA A 316 -10.31 21.80 -5.17
CA ALA A 316 -9.66 20.77 -4.37
C ALA A 316 -9.23 19.55 -5.20
N LEU A 317 -10.09 19.11 -6.12
CA LEU A 317 -9.81 17.93 -6.95
C LEU A 317 -9.00 18.25 -8.20
N GLY A 318 -8.87 19.53 -8.57
CA GLY A 318 -8.18 19.96 -9.79
C GLY A 318 -8.88 19.45 -11.07
N ILE A 319 -10.21 19.43 -11.08
CA ILE A 319 -11.03 18.98 -12.21
C ILE A 319 -11.91 20.13 -12.74
N SER A 320 -12.35 20.00 -13.98
CA SER A 320 -13.27 20.96 -14.60
C SER A 320 -14.75 20.70 -14.21
N ALA A 321 -15.62 21.67 -14.46
CA ALA A 321 -17.05 21.48 -14.31
C ALA A 321 -17.61 20.40 -15.27
N ALA A 322 -17.01 20.26 -16.46
CA ALA A 322 -17.35 19.20 -17.40
C ALA A 322 -16.97 17.81 -16.87
N ASP A 323 -15.80 17.68 -16.23
CA ASP A 323 -15.37 16.43 -15.59
C ASP A 323 -16.32 16.01 -14.47
N LEU A 324 -16.72 16.96 -13.62
CA LEU A 324 -17.69 16.70 -12.54
C LEU A 324 -19.04 16.24 -13.13
N ALA A 325 -19.52 16.90 -14.17
CA ALA A 325 -20.75 16.50 -14.84
C ALA A 325 -20.65 15.10 -15.47
N ALA A 326 -19.50 14.77 -16.08
CA ALA A 326 -19.25 13.45 -16.63
C ALA A 326 -19.22 12.36 -15.53
N LEU A 327 -18.59 12.62 -14.38
CA LEU A 327 -18.57 11.72 -13.23
C LEU A 327 -19.98 11.48 -12.66
N GLN A 328 -20.79 12.52 -12.56
CA GLN A 328 -22.19 12.42 -12.14
C GLN A 328 -23.04 11.61 -13.15
N ALA A 329 -22.88 11.90 -14.45
CA ALA A 329 -23.58 11.17 -15.51
C ALA A 329 -23.19 9.68 -15.55
N ALA A 330 -21.93 9.36 -15.25
CA ALA A 330 -21.45 7.98 -15.13
C ALA A 330 -21.86 7.27 -13.84
N GLY A 331 -22.63 7.94 -12.96
CA GLY A 331 -23.10 7.35 -11.71
C GLY A 331 -22.03 7.16 -10.64
N VAL A 332 -20.92 7.91 -10.70
CA VAL A 332 -19.88 7.88 -9.66
C VAL A 332 -20.40 8.47 -8.35
N VAL A 333 -21.27 9.48 -8.46
CA VAL A 333 -22.02 10.09 -7.34
C VAL A 333 -23.50 10.06 -7.70
N ASN A 334 -24.28 9.23 -7.02
CA ASN A 334 -25.66 8.97 -7.39
C ASN A 334 -26.71 9.84 -6.64
N ASP A 335 -26.35 10.42 -5.49
CA ASP A 335 -27.29 10.98 -4.55
C ASP A 335 -27.10 12.49 -4.25
N ASP A 336 -26.18 13.16 -4.94
CA ASP A 336 -25.79 14.56 -4.72
C ASP A 336 -25.43 14.92 -3.26
N ASN A 337 -25.23 13.93 -2.38
CA ASN A 337 -24.92 14.22 -0.98
C ASN A 337 -23.41 14.54 -0.82
N LEU A 338 -23.11 15.58 -0.03
CA LEU A 338 -21.74 15.91 0.33
C LEU A 338 -21.30 14.99 1.47
N THR A 339 -20.78 13.82 1.10
CA THR A 339 -20.26 12.81 2.02
C THR A 339 -18.80 12.54 1.74
N LEU A 340 -18.06 12.02 2.73
CA LEU A 340 -16.67 11.60 2.53
C LEU A 340 -16.58 10.50 1.47
N ALA A 341 -17.57 9.62 1.39
CA ALA A 341 -17.62 8.57 0.39
C ALA A 341 -17.71 9.14 -1.03
N ASN A 342 -18.61 10.10 -1.26
CA ASN A 342 -18.76 10.75 -2.56
C ASN A 342 -17.53 11.57 -2.94
N LEU A 343 -16.97 12.33 -2.00
CA LEU A 343 -15.72 13.06 -2.22
C LEU A 343 -14.55 12.12 -2.56
N SER A 344 -14.46 10.98 -1.87
CA SER A 344 -13.44 9.97 -2.16
C SER A 344 -13.64 9.33 -3.53
N ALA A 345 -14.90 9.09 -3.93
CA ALA A 345 -15.22 8.55 -5.25
C ALA A 345 -14.84 9.52 -6.38
N LEU A 346 -15.09 10.82 -6.23
CA LEU A 346 -14.63 11.84 -7.16
C LEU A 346 -13.10 11.93 -7.19
N TYR A 347 -12.47 11.98 -6.02
CA TYR A 347 -11.02 12.12 -5.88
C TYR A 347 -10.25 10.99 -6.56
N ARG A 348 -10.64 9.72 -6.36
CA ARG A 348 -9.95 8.57 -6.95
C ARG A 348 -9.93 8.60 -8.47
N HIS A 349 -11.02 9.07 -9.12
CA HIS A 349 -11.06 9.24 -10.57
C HIS A 349 -10.12 10.36 -11.03
N ALA A 350 -10.08 11.50 -10.31
CA ALA A 350 -9.16 12.58 -10.58
C ALA A 350 -7.69 12.18 -10.38
N VAL A 351 -7.38 11.42 -9.33
CA VAL A 351 -6.00 10.90 -9.09
C VAL A 351 -5.58 9.95 -10.19
N LEU A 352 -6.42 8.98 -10.55
CA LEU A 352 -6.10 8.01 -11.59
C LEU A 352 -5.92 8.69 -12.96
N ALA A 353 -6.80 9.64 -13.30
CA ALA A 353 -6.68 10.43 -14.53
C ALA A 353 -5.34 11.18 -14.60
N ARG A 354 -4.93 11.82 -13.49
CA ARG A 354 -3.62 12.51 -13.39
C ARG A 354 -2.44 11.54 -13.46
N CYS A 355 -2.52 10.39 -12.79
CA CYS A 355 -1.45 9.38 -12.86
C CYS A 355 -1.27 8.87 -14.29
N LEU A 356 -2.37 8.67 -15.00
CA LEU A 356 -2.36 8.17 -16.38
C LEU A 356 -2.21 9.27 -17.44
N GLU A 357 -2.17 10.55 -17.05
CA GLU A 357 -2.17 11.69 -17.99
C GLU A 357 -3.33 11.61 -19.00
N LEU A 358 -4.51 11.24 -18.52
CA LEU A 358 -5.75 11.12 -19.29
C LEU A 358 -6.76 12.15 -18.80
N SER A 359 -7.75 12.47 -19.67
CA SER A 359 -8.94 13.17 -19.20
C SER A 359 -9.81 12.26 -18.32
N VAL A 360 -10.62 12.84 -17.46
CA VAL A 360 -11.59 12.08 -16.67
C VAL A 360 -12.56 11.31 -17.59
N SER A 361 -12.94 11.93 -18.70
CA SER A 361 -13.81 11.30 -19.70
C SER A 361 -13.16 10.07 -20.35
N ASP A 362 -11.86 10.12 -20.65
CA ASP A 362 -11.13 8.96 -21.19
C ASP A 362 -11.03 7.82 -20.18
N VAL A 363 -10.81 8.13 -18.90
CA VAL A 363 -10.82 7.13 -17.83
C VAL A 363 -12.18 6.45 -17.74
N LEU A 364 -13.27 7.21 -17.79
CA LEU A 364 -14.63 6.67 -17.74
C LEU A 364 -14.95 5.83 -18.99
N LEU A 365 -14.57 6.30 -20.16
CA LEU A 365 -14.76 5.57 -21.43
C LEU A 365 -13.97 4.26 -21.41
N LEU A 366 -12.69 4.30 -21.05
CA LEU A 366 -11.84 3.12 -20.98
C LEU A 366 -12.33 2.12 -19.93
N LYS A 367 -12.79 2.58 -18.77
CA LYS A 367 -13.41 1.75 -17.75
C LYS A 367 -14.64 1.00 -18.31
N SER A 368 -15.45 1.68 -19.11
CA SER A 368 -16.61 1.08 -19.77
C SER A 368 -16.19 0.08 -20.88
N LEU A 369 -15.21 0.43 -21.70
CA LEU A 369 -14.69 -0.42 -22.79
C LEU A 369 -14.05 -1.70 -22.27
N ALA A 370 -13.22 -1.57 -21.24
CA ALA A 370 -12.48 -2.69 -20.67
C ALA A 370 -13.31 -3.59 -19.75
N GLY A 371 -14.41 -3.07 -19.20
CA GLY A 371 -15.16 -3.76 -18.15
C GLY A 371 -14.39 -3.97 -16.84
N ILE A 372 -13.29 -3.24 -16.65
CA ILE A 372 -12.43 -3.33 -15.46
C ILE A 372 -12.78 -2.19 -14.52
N ASN A 373 -12.96 -2.52 -13.24
CA ASN A 373 -13.12 -1.51 -12.19
C ASN A 373 -11.80 -1.28 -11.43
N PRO A 374 -11.03 -0.25 -11.76
CA PRO A 374 -9.73 -0.01 -11.12
C PRO A 374 -9.82 0.43 -9.64
N PHE A 375 -11.02 0.60 -9.10
CA PHE A 375 -11.26 1.11 -7.76
C PHE A 375 -11.82 0.07 -6.80
N ASP A 376 -11.81 -1.21 -7.17
CA ASP A 376 -12.30 -2.28 -6.31
C ASP A 376 -11.25 -2.64 -5.25
N PRO A 377 -11.54 -2.43 -3.94
CA PRO A 377 -10.60 -2.78 -2.87
C PRO A 377 -10.39 -4.30 -2.71
N ALA A 378 -11.29 -5.12 -3.27
CA ALA A 378 -11.13 -6.57 -3.30
C ALA A 378 -10.21 -7.05 -4.45
N ALA A 379 -10.11 -6.25 -5.52
CA ALA A 379 -9.36 -6.58 -6.74
C ALA A 379 -8.35 -5.49 -7.11
N THR A 380 -7.42 -5.16 -6.19
CA THR A 380 -6.43 -4.08 -6.41
C THR A 380 -5.51 -4.32 -7.62
N ALA A 381 -5.35 -5.58 -8.07
CA ALA A 381 -4.65 -5.93 -9.30
C ALA A 381 -5.31 -5.30 -10.55
N ASP A 382 -6.61 -5.05 -10.52
CA ASP A 382 -7.34 -4.47 -11.65
C ASP A 382 -6.91 -3.04 -11.96
N THR A 383 -6.44 -2.30 -10.98
CA THR A 383 -5.81 -0.99 -11.22
C THR A 383 -4.54 -1.13 -12.06
N LEU A 384 -3.68 -2.10 -11.75
CA LEU A 384 -2.46 -2.36 -12.51
C LEU A 384 -2.77 -2.89 -13.92
N ARG A 385 -3.79 -3.74 -14.07
CA ARG A 385 -4.30 -4.19 -15.36
C ARG A 385 -4.82 -3.04 -16.21
N PHE A 386 -5.51 -2.11 -15.56
CA PHE A 386 -6.00 -0.90 -16.20
C PHE A 386 -4.85 0.00 -16.68
N VAL A 387 -3.81 0.16 -15.86
CA VAL A 387 -2.57 0.87 -16.21
C VAL A 387 -1.87 0.21 -17.41
N ASP A 388 -1.70 -1.10 -17.38
CA ASP A 388 -1.09 -1.88 -18.46
C ASP A 388 -1.88 -1.73 -19.79
N LEU A 389 -3.21 -1.74 -19.70
CA LEU A 389 -4.09 -1.51 -20.84
C LEU A 389 -3.87 -0.12 -21.47
N VAL A 390 -3.75 0.94 -20.66
CA VAL A 390 -3.45 2.30 -21.15
C VAL A 390 -2.10 2.32 -21.87
N THR A 391 -1.09 1.67 -21.30
CA THR A 391 0.24 1.56 -21.90
C THR A 391 0.16 0.87 -23.27
N LYS A 392 -0.53 -0.26 -23.37
CA LYS A 392 -0.73 -0.99 -24.64
C LYS A 392 -1.50 -0.18 -25.68
N ILE A 393 -2.51 0.59 -25.27
CA ILE A 393 -3.23 1.49 -26.18
C ILE A 393 -2.27 2.55 -26.74
N ARG A 394 -1.47 3.18 -25.88
CA ARG A 394 -0.47 4.18 -26.33
C ARG A 394 0.57 3.58 -27.28
N GLU A 395 1.06 2.39 -26.99
CA GLU A 395 2.00 1.67 -27.87
C GLU A 395 1.38 1.29 -29.21
N SER A 396 0.08 1.05 -29.28
CA SER A 396 -0.63 0.77 -30.53
C SER A 396 -0.82 2.01 -31.43
N GLY A 397 -0.61 3.22 -30.89
CA GLY A 397 -0.86 4.49 -31.58
C GLY A 397 -2.33 4.85 -31.74
N LEU A 398 -3.25 4.14 -31.04
CA LEU A 398 -4.67 4.45 -31.02
C LEU A 398 -4.99 5.39 -29.85
N GLU A 399 -5.92 6.31 -30.09
CA GLU A 399 -6.50 7.14 -29.02
C GLU A 399 -7.69 6.43 -28.37
N ILE A 400 -7.94 6.68 -27.07
CA ILE A 400 -9.08 6.08 -26.36
C ILE A 400 -10.41 6.48 -27.02
N ALA A 401 -10.51 7.72 -27.48
CA ALA A 401 -11.67 8.23 -28.22
C ALA A 401 -11.93 7.44 -29.52
N ASP A 402 -10.87 7.05 -30.25
CA ASP A 402 -10.99 6.23 -31.45
C ASP A 402 -11.50 4.83 -31.15
N LEU A 403 -11.04 4.23 -30.04
CA LEU A 403 -11.54 2.94 -29.56
C LEU A 403 -13.03 3.02 -29.20
N GLY A 404 -13.48 4.11 -28.58
CA GLY A 404 -14.91 4.37 -28.31
C GLY A 404 -15.73 4.37 -29.59
N TYR A 405 -15.23 5.03 -30.65
CA TYR A 405 -15.87 5.04 -31.96
C TYR A 405 -15.89 3.64 -32.62
N LEU A 406 -14.75 2.96 -32.65
CA LEU A 406 -14.61 1.65 -33.30
C LEU A 406 -15.45 0.56 -32.65
N LEU A 407 -15.54 0.55 -31.30
CA LEU A 407 -16.15 -0.55 -30.56
C LEU A 407 -17.60 -0.26 -30.16
N PHE A 408 -17.94 0.99 -29.83
CA PHE A 408 -19.27 1.36 -29.36
C PHE A 408 -20.01 2.32 -30.27
N HIS A 409 -19.39 2.72 -31.40
CA HIS A 409 -19.93 3.72 -32.32
C HIS A 409 -20.22 5.08 -31.64
N VAL A 410 -19.55 5.36 -30.53
CA VAL A 410 -19.58 6.66 -29.87
C VAL A 410 -18.44 7.50 -30.44
N ALA A 411 -18.77 8.56 -31.14
CA ALA A 411 -17.80 9.46 -31.75
C ALA A 411 -17.74 10.76 -30.93
N PRO A 412 -16.89 10.85 -29.87
CA PRO A 412 -16.58 12.14 -29.27
C PRO A 412 -15.85 13.01 -30.31
N ASP A 413 -15.97 14.35 -30.17
CA ASP A 413 -15.33 15.31 -31.09
C ASP A 413 -13.81 15.13 -31.23
N THR A 414 -13.19 14.42 -30.31
CA THR A 414 -11.77 14.09 -30.27
C THR A 414 -11.39 12.81 -31.02
N ALA A 415 -12.36 12.00 -31.50
CA ALA A 415 -12.06 10.76 -32.21
C ALA A 415 -11.60 11.07 -33.64
N ALA A 416 -10.29 10.91 -33.90
CA ALA A 416 -9.70 11.23 -35.20
C ALA A 416 -10.15 10.27 -36.33
N LEU A 417 -10.51 9.03 -36.00
CA LEU A 417 -11.01 8.03 -36.93
C LEU A 417 -12.52 8.18 -37.23
N ALA A 418 -13.24 8.97 -36.49
CA ALA A 418 -14.66 9.19 -36.73
C ALA A 418 -14.86 10.07 -37.97
N PRO A 419 -15.69 9.66 -38.95
CA PRO A 419 -15.99 10.50 -40.09
C PRO A 419 -16.70 11.79 -39.64
N PRO A 420 -16.44 12.94 -40.28
CA PRO A 420 -17.12 14.18 -39.99
C PRO A 420 -18.64 14.03 -40.04
N LEU A 421 -19.35 14.76 -39.13
CA LEU A 421 -20.82 14.81 -39.15
C LEU A 421 -21.31 15.17 -40.55
N GLY A 422 -22.12 14.27 -41.14
CA GLY A 422 -22.64 14.48 -42.49
C GLY A 422 -21.88 13.73 -43.62
N ALA A 423 -20.63 13.39 -43.44
CA ALA A 423 -19.85 12.67 -44.48
C ALA A 423 -20.49 11.35 -44.98
N PRO A 424 -21.10 10.49 -44.12
CA PRO A 424 -21.83 9.32 -44.58
C PRO A 424 -23.05 9.69 -45.45
N ALA A 425 -23.78 10.76 -45.14
CA ALA A 425 -24.92 11.21 -45.91
C ALA A 425 -24.49 11.78 -47.28
N GLU A 426 -23.40 12.52 -47.31
CA GLU A 426 -22.81 13.03 -48.56
C GLU A 426 -22.32 11.90 -49.45
N LEU A 427 -21.62 10.90 -48.89
CA LEU A 427 -21.17 9.70 -49.63
C LEU A 427 -22.35 8.92 -50.20
N ILE A 428 -23.42 8.69 -49.39
CA ILE A 428 -24.61 8.00 -49.88
C ILE A 428 -25.31 8.83 -50.99
N SER A 429 -25.33 10.13 -50.89
CA SER A 429 -25.92 11.02 -51.88
C SER A 429 -25.12 10.97 -53.18
N GLU A 430 -23.79 10.96 -53.09
CA GLU A 430 -22.90 10.83 -54.26
C GLU A 430 -23.06 9.47 -54.94
N ILE A 431 -23.06 8.37 -54.16
CA ILE A 431 -23.31 7.01 -54.68
C ILE A 431 -24.67 6.96 -55.40
N ARG A 432 -25.75 7.52 -54.83
CA ARG A 432 -27.04 7.57 -55.46
C ARG A 432 -27.00 8.36 -56.74
N ARG A 433 -26.31 9.48 -56.82
CA ARG A 433 -26.12 10.29 -58.00
C ARG A 433 -25.39 9.50 -59.10
N GLN A 434 -24.32 8.79 -58.77
CA GLN A 434 -23.58 7.98 -59.74
C GLN A 434 -24.39 6.79 -60.25
N LEU A 435 -25.09 6.08 -59.39
CA LEU A 435 -25.99 4.97 -59.79
C LEU A 435 -27.11 5.45 -60.72
N LYS A 436 -27.63 6.67 -60.50
CA LYS A 436 -28.62 7.26 -61.40
C LYS A 436 -28.04 7.54 -62.78
N VAL A 437 -26.80 8.09 -62.88
CA VAL A 437 -26.10 8.29 -64.15
C VAL A 437 -25.91 6.97 -64.91
N ILE A 438 -25.50 5.91 -64.21
CA ILE A 438 -25.31 4.58 -64.82
C ILE A 438 -26.67 4.05 -65.34
N ARG A 439 -27.72 4.13 -64.54
CA ARG A 439 -29.05 3.68 -64.90
C ARG A 439 -29.59 4.41 -66.11
N ASP A 440 -29.38 5.75 -66.18
CA ASP A 440 -29.91 6.60 -67.25
C ASP A 440 -29.07 6.49 -68.55
N ALA A 441 -27.89 5.84 -68.51
CA ALA A 441 -26.97 5.54 -69.66
C ALA A 441 -27.17 4.11 -70.25
N THR A 442 -27.92 3.25 -69.55
CA THR A 442 -28.31 1.91 -69.97
C THR A 442 -29.74 1.91 -70.47
#